data_09fceb883ec28788ca02fc3569730595
#
_entry.id   09fceb883ec28788ca02fc3569730595
#
_cell.length_a   1.000
_cell.length_b   1.000
_cell.length_c   1.000
_cell.angle_alpha   90.00
_cell.angle_beta   90.00
_cell.angle_gamma   90.00
#
_symmetry.space_group_name_H-M   'P 1'
#
loop_
_entity.id
_entity.type
_entity.pdbx_description
1 polymer ?
#
loop_
_entity_poly.entity_id
_entity_poly.type
_entity_poly.pdbx_seq_one_letter_code
_entity_poly.pdbx_strand_id
1 'polypeptide(L)'
;GNECIGCTMKLYGNEDAGISRAHTCCSLDDVEDARSVAHRLGMPYYVFNFSDDFRATVIDKFVDSYLHGMTPNPCIDCNRYMKFGKLYERAKILGCDHIATGHYARIEYRDGKYLLKKAVDPSKDQSYVLYAMTQDELAHTLFPLGGMCKTETRRVADEGGLINADKP
;
A
#
# COMPACT_ATOMS: atom_id res chain seq x y z
N GLY A 1 10.91 8.86 -18.67
CA GLY A 1 10.51 8.24 -17.41
C GLY A 1 9.28 8.91 -16.86
N ASN A 2 8.67 8.33 -15.85
CA ASN A 2 7.54 8.94 -15.14
C ASN A 2 8.05 9.89 -14.06
N GLU A 3 7.31 10.98 -13.81
CA GLU A 3 7.51 11.79 -12.62
C GLU A 3 6.84 11.08 -11.45
N CYS A 4 7.58 10.88 -10.35
CA CYS A 4 7.11 10.10 -9.21
C CYS A 4 7.15 10.93 -7.93
N ILE A 5 6.14 10.75 -7.09
CA ILE A 5 6.06 11.30 -5.74
C ILE A 5 6.01 10.13 -4.75
N GLY A 6 6.94 10.07 -3.80
CA GLY A 6 6.92 9.12 -2.70
C GLY A 6 5.96 9.58 -1.60
N CYS A 7 5.24 8.65 -1.00
CA CYS A 7 4.40 8.97 0.14
C CYS A 7 4.30 7.83 1.16
N THR A 8 4.14 8.20 2.43
CA THR A 8 3.76 7.29 3.51
C THR A 8 2.48 7.77 4.17
N MET A 9 1.58 6.83 4.45
CA MET A 9 0.37 7.09 5.22
C MET A 9 0.66 6.81 6.69
N LYS A 10 0.57 7.82 7.55
CA LYS A 10 0.55 7.62 9.01
C LYS A 10 -0.87 7.22 9.40
N LEU A 11 -1.04 5.95 9.80
CA LEU A 11 -2.35 5.34 10.09
C LEU A 11 -2.67 5.29 11.59
N TYR A 12 -1.65 5.24 12.47
CA TYR A 12 -1.79 5.24 13.94
C TYR A 12 -0.54 5.78 14.62
N GLY A 13 -0.66 6.17 15.90
CA GLY A 13 0.47 6.50 16.76
C GLY A 13 0.99 5.25 17.48
N ASN A 14 2.28 5.22 17.82
CA ASN A 14 2.87 4.11 18.59
C ASN A 14 2.23 3.97 19.99
N GLU A 15 1.68 5.06 20.53
CA GLU A 15 1.01 5.10 21.83
C GLU A 15 -0.35 4.40 21.79
N ASP A 16 -1.06 4.46 20.65
CA ASP A 16 -2.40 3.90 20.49
C ASP A 16 -2.38 2.37 20.32
N ALA A 17 -1.27 1.81 19.86
CA ALA A 17 -1.21 0.40 19.49
C ALA A 17 -0.83 -0.54 20.64
N GLY A 18 -0.31 -0.04 21.76
CA GLY A 18 0.15 -0.87 22.89
C GLY A 18 1.23 -1.90 22.52
N ILE A 19 1.81 -1.79 21.32
CA ILE A 19 2.74 -2.74 20.72
C ILE A 19 4.15 -2.14 20.77
N SER A 20 5.13 -2.93 21.19
CA SER A 20 6.53 -2.53 21.16
C SER A 20 6.96 -2.14 19.75
N ARG A 21 7.84 -1.15 19.63
CA ARG A 21 8.31 -0.48 18.39
C ARG A 21 8.76 -1.38 17.22
N ALA A 22 8.85 -2.70 17.43
CA ALA A 22 9.56 -3.60 16.52
C ALA A 22 8.74 -4.17 15.35
N HIS A 23 7.39 -4.04 15.29
CA HIS A 23 6.57 -4.77 14.31
C HIS A 23 5.33 -4.01 13.82
N THR A 24 5.39 -2.71 13.64
CA THR A 24 4.24 -1.93 13.14
C THR A 24 4.48 -1.46 11.71
N CYS A 25 3.47 -1.56 10.85
CA CYS A 25 3.53 -1.17 9.41
C CYS A 25 3.81 0.33 9.17
N CYS A 26 3.93 1.17 10.20
CA CYS A 26 4.10 2.62 10.11
C CYS A 26 4.97 3.15 11.26
N SER A 27 6.05 2.44 11.62
CA SER A 27 7.02 2.92 12.60
C SER A 27 7.72 4.17 12.08
N LEU A 28 8.30 4.98 12.99
CA LEU A 28 9.14 6.11 12.59
C LEU A 28 10.30 5.65 11.71
N ASP A 29 10.85 4.48 11.99
CA ASP A 29 11.93 3.88 11.21
C ASP A 29 11.50 3.57 9.77
N ASP A 30 10.26 3.05 9.56
CA ASP A 30 9.74 2.80 8.21
C ASP A 30 9.50 4.09 7.42
N VAL A 31 9.09 5.16 8.10
CA VAL A 31 8.95 6.49 7.48
C VAL A 31 10.31 7.04 7.05
N GLU A 32 11.33 6.91 7.90
CA GLU A 32 12.70 7.36 7.58
C GLU A 32 13.33 6.52 6.47
N ASP A 33 13.12 5.22 6.45
CA ASP A 33 13.55 4.34 5.35
C ASP A 33 12.91 4.76 4.03
N ALA A 34 11.60 4.95 4.01
CA ALA A 34 10.89 5.39 2.81
C ALA A 34 11.37 6.78 2.34
N ARG A 35 11.62 7.70 3.28
CA ARG A 35 12.20 9.02 2.99
C ARG A 35 13.59 8.91 2.38
N SER A 36 14.44 8.05 2.95
CA SER A 36 15.80 7.83 2.45
C SER A 36 15.80 7.26 1.04
N VAL A 37 14.91 6.31 0.74
CA VAL A 37 14.72 5.76 -0.61
C VAL A 37 14.26 6.85 -1.57
N ALA A 38 13.24 7.63 -1.21
CA ALA A 38 12.72 8.70 -2.05
C ALA A 38 13.81 9.76 -2.35
N HIS A 39 14.58 10.18 -1.33
CA HIS A 39 15.69 11.09 -1.49
C HIS A 39 16.78 10.54 -2.44
N ARG A 40 17.15 9.26 -2.28
CA ARG A 40 18.12 8.60 -3.15
C ARG A 40 17.66 8.57 -4.62
N LEU A 41 16.37 8.41 -4.84
CA LEU A 41 15.76 8.38 -6.17
C LEU A 41 15.43 9.79 -6.71
N GLY A 42 15.71 10.86 -5.95
CA GLY A 42 15.42 12.24 -6.34
C GLY A 42 13.92 12.56 -6.41
N MET A 43 13.08 11.83 -5.68
CA MET A 43 11.63 12.04 -5.66
C MET A 43 11.19 12.94 -4.50
N PRO A 44 10.23 13.86 -4.70
CA PRO A 44 9.51 14.50 -3.60
C PRO A 44 8.87 13.43 -2.70
N TYR A 45 8.83 13.70 -1.39
CA TYR A 45 8.28 12.75 -0.41
C TYR A 45 7.35 13.43 0.59
N TYR A 46 6.18 12.84 0.81
CA TYR A 46 5.17 13.35 1.73
C TYR A 46 4.73 12.29 2.74
N VAL A 47 4.38 12.74 3.93
CA VAL A 47 3.72 11.92 4.95
C VAL A 47 2.31 12.46 5.17
N PHE A 48 1.31 11.65 4.91
CA PHE A 48 -0.10 12.00 5.11
C PHE A 48 -0.61 11.39 6.41
N ASN A 49 -1.15 12.22 7.29
CA ASN A 49 -1.77 11.74 8.52
C ASN A 49 -3.24 11.38 8.25
N PHE A 50 -3.54 10.08 8.33
CA PHE A 50 -4.88 9.53 8.19
C PHE A 50 -5.29 8.74 9.44
N SER A 51 -4.74 9.06 10.61
CA SER A 51 -4.97 8.30 11.85
C SER A 51 -6.45 8.25 12.24
N ASP A 52 -7.15 9.38 12.17
CA ASP A 52 -8.57 9.47 12.53
C ASP A 52 -9.44 8.69 11.54
N ASP A 53 -9.19 8.84 10.24
CA ASP A 53 -9.90 8.09 9.20
C ASP A 53 -9.66 6.58 9.36
N PHE A 54 -8.43 6.16 9.62
CA PHE A 54 -8.08 4.76 9.82
C PHE A 54 -8.76 4.17 11.05
N ARG A 55 -8.78 4.91 12.16
CA ARG A 55 -9.50 4.49 13.37
C ARG A 55 -10.97 4.25 13.07
N ALA A 56 -11.66 5.25 12.50
CA ALA A 56 -13.10 5.19 12.25
C ALA A 56 -13.49 4.09 11.23
N THR A 57 -12.69 3.88 10.17
CA THR A 57 -13.10 3.00 9.06
C THR A 57 -12.51 1.59 9.14
N VAL A 58 -11.43 1.39 9.89
CA VAL A 58 -10.74 0.10 9.97
C VAL A 58 -10.75 -0.44 11.39
N ILE A 59 -10.24 0.34 12.38
CA ILE A 59 -10.07 -0.17 13.75
C ILE A 59 -11.42 -0.39 14.44
N ASP A 60 -12.29 0.61 14.45
CA ASP A 60 -13.58 0.52 15.13
C ASP A 60 -14.44 -0.59 14.52
N LYS A 61 -14.43 -0.72 13.20
CA LYS A 61 -15.13 -1.80 12.49
C LYS A 61 -14.53 -3.19 12.81
N PHE A 62 -13.20 -3.28 12.91
CA PHE A 62 -12.53 -4.51 13.29
C PHE A 62 -12.93 -4.96 14.70
N VAL A 63 -12.90 -4.03 15.66
CA VAL A 63 -13.31 -4.29 17.05
C VAL A 63 -14.78 -4.72 17.12
N ASP A 64 -15.67 -3.96 16.47
CA ASP A 64 -17.10 -4.27 16.44
C ASP A 64 -17.38 -5.67 15.87
N SER A 65 -16.69 -6.03 14.77
CA SER A 65 -16.83 -7.35 14.17
C SER A 65 -16.43 -8.48 15.12
N TYR A 66 -15.33 -8.31 15.86
CA TYR A 66 -14.91 -9.29 16.87
C TYR A 66 -15.91 -9.41 18.02
N LEU A 67 -16.44 -8.29 18.50
CA LEU A 67 -17.47 -8.28 19.56
C LEU A 67 -18.74 -9.04 19.14
N HIS A 68 -19.02 -9.10 17.83
CA HIS A 68 -20.14 -9.86 17.26
C HIS A 68 -19.76 -11.27 16.80
N GLY A 69 -18.60 -11.79 17.20
CA GLY A 69 -18.17 -13.17 16.90
C GLY A 69 -17.73 -13.40 15.46
N MET A 70 -17.47 -12.34 14.68
CA MET A 70 -16.93 -12.44 13.32
C MET A 70 -15.40 -12.42 13.33
N THR A 71 -14.78 -12.89 12.25
CA THR A 71 -13.31 -12.82 12.05
C THR A 71 -13.01 -11.93 10.84
N PRO A 72 -12.93 -10.60 11.02
CA PRO A 72 -12.68 -9.65 9.94
C PRO A 72 -11.23 -9.68 9.47
N ASN A 73 -11.00 -9.29 8.22
CA ASN A 73 -9.68 -9.01 7.69
C ASN A 73 -9.49 -7.49 7.51
N PRO A 74 -8.79 -6.80 8.43
CA PRO A 74 -8.64 -5.35 8.40
C PRO A 74 -7.84 -4.86 7.18
N CYS A 75 -7.04 -5.72 6.53
CA CYS A 75 -6.31 -5.35 5.32
C CYS A 75 -7.26 -5.04 4.16
N ILE A 76 -8.41 -5.68 4.08
CA ILE A 76 -9.42 -5.40 3.05
C ILE A 76 -9.96 -3.97 3.21
N ASP A 77 -10.35 -3.61 4.43
CA ASP A 77 -10.87 -2.28 4.73
C ASP A 77 -9.77 -1.20 4.60
N CYS A 78 -8.55 -1.49 5.04
CA CYS A 78 -7.41 -0.59 4.84
C CYS A 78 -7.14 -0.32 3.35
N ASN A 79 -7.14 -1.34 2.50
CA ASN A 79 -6.99 -1.14 1.07
C ASN A 79 -8.14 -0.30 0.50
N ARG A 80 -9.39 -0.66 0.81
CA ARG A 80 -10.59 -0.01 0.29
C ARG A 80 -10.68 1.47 0.69
N TYR A 81 -10.55 1.78 1.98
CA TYR A 81 -10.83 3.12 2.49
C TYR A 81 -9.59 4.00 2.55
N MET A 82 -8.42 3.44 2.85
CA MET A 82 -7.21 4.24 3.00
C MET A 82 -6.40 4.35 1.71
N LYS A 83 -5.98 3.23 1.11
CA LYS A 83 -5.10 3.28 -0.07
C LYS A 83 -5.86 3.71 -1.32
N PHE A 84 -6.94 3.02 -1.66
CA PHE A 84 -7.71 3.30 -2.87
C PHE A 84 -8.85 4.32 -2.66
N GLY A 85 -9.12 4.71 -1.40
CA GLY A 85 -9.95 5.86 -1.04
C GLY A 85 -9.12 7.11 -0.79
N LYS A 86 -8.72 7.34 0.47
CA LYS A 86 -8.06 8.59 0.92
C LYS A 86 -6.76 8.93 0.18
N LEU A 87 -5.88 7.96 -0.03
CA LEU A 87 -4.63 8.22 -0.75
C LEU A 87 -4.91 8.56 -2.22
N TYR A 88 -5.88 7.87 -2.84
CA TYR A 88 -6.27 8.16 -4.22
C TYR A 88 -6.87 9.57 -4.36
N GLU A 89 -7.71 10.01 -3.41
CA GLU A 89 -8.20 11.39 -3.35
C GLU A 89 -7.04 12.40 -3.25
N ARG A 90 -6.03 12.11 -2.42
CA ARG A 90 -4.83 12.96 -2.30
C ARG A 90 -4.00 13.00 -3.57
N ALA A 91 -3.86 11.86 -4.26
CA ALA A 91 -3.16 11.78 -5.52
C ALA A 91 -3.82 12.67 -6.59
N LYS A 92 -5.15 12.66 -6.69
CA LYS A 92 -5.91 13.57 -7.57
C LYS A 92 -5.65 15.05 -7.26
N ILE A 93 -5.65 15.43 -5.97
CA ILE A 93 -5.36 16.82 -5.55
C ILE A 93 -3.94 17.25 -5.93
N LEU A 94 -2.98 16.32 -5.87
CA LEU A 94 -1.59 16.55 -6.27
C LEU A 94 -1.37 16.51 -7.79
N GLY A 95 -2.41 16.24 -8.58
CA GLY A 95 -2.32 16.14 -10.04
C GLY A 95 -1.66 14.86 -10.53
N CYS A 96 -1.66 13.80 -9.72
CA CYS A 96 -1.13 12.50 -10.13
C CYS A 96 -2.17 11.72 -10.94
N ASP A 97 -1.74 11.11 -12.04
CA ASP A 97 -2.59 10.28 -12.89
C ASP A 97 -2.84 8.90 -12.28
N HIS A 98 -1.88 8.38 -11.51
CA HIS A 98 -1.93 7.04 -10.96
C HIS A 98 -1.37 6.99 -9.54
N ILE A 99 -1.83 6.00 -8.78
CA ILE A 99 -1.16 5.55 -7.57
C ILE A 99 -0.43 4.24 -7.85
N ALA A 100 0.77 4.06 -7.30
CA ALA A 100 1.53 2.84 -7.39
C ALA A 100 1.73 2.23 -6.00
N THR A 101 1.50 0.93 -5.86
CA THR A 101 1.68 0.23 -4.59
C THR A 101 2.45 -1.07 -4.78
N GLY A 102 3.11 -1.53 -3.71
CA GLY A 102 3.89 -2.76 -3.70
C GLY A 102 3.07 -4.05 -3.60
N HIS A 103 1.79 -4.05 -3.95
CA HIS A 103 1.00 -5.28 -3.94
C HIS A 103 1.44 -6.24 -5.05
N TYR A 104 1.52 -7.50 -4.72
CA TYR A 104 1.66 -8.58 -5.67
C TYR A 104 0.28 -8.95 -6.23
N ALA A 105 -0.13 -8.21 -7.25
CA ALA A 105 -1.33 -8.40 -8.04
C ALA A 105 -1.10 -7.81 -9.44
N ARG A 106 -1.95 -8.11 -10.41
CA ARG A 106 -1.85 -7.55 -11.76
C ARG A 106 -3.17 -6.94 -12.19
N ILE A 107 -3.07 -5.92 -13.03
CA ILE A 107 -4.21 -5.31 -13.71
C ILE A 107 -4.02 -5.52 -15.20
N GLU A 108 -5.07 -5.97 -15.88
CA GLU A 108 -5.12 -6.14 -17.34
C GLU A 108 -6.34 -5.38 -17.87
N TYR A 109 -6.14 -4.59 -18.91
CA TYR A 109 -7.25 -3.99 -19.64
C TYR A 109 -7.62 -4.92 -20.80
N ARG A 110 -8.88 -5.37 -20.84
CA ARG A 110 -9.41 -6.24 -21.89
C ARG A 110 -10.90 -6.00 -22.09
N ASP A 111 -11.31 -5.92 -23.34
CA ASP A 111 -12.71 -5.78 -23.75
C ASP A 111 -13.44 -4.61 -23.05
N GLY A 112 -12.75 -3.46 -22.92
CA GLY A 112 -13.31 -2.26 -22.31
C GLY A 112 -13.36 -2.27 -20.77
N LYS A 113 -12.73 -3.25 -20.10
CA LYS A 113 -12.73 -3.41 -18.64
C LYS A 113 -11.34 -3.64 -18.07
N TYR A 114 -11.11 -3.13 -16.88
CA TYR A 114 -9.94 -3.46 -16.07
C TYR A 114 -10.21 -4.71 -15.24
N LEU A 115 -9.33 -5.68 -15.34
CA LEU A 115 -9.43 -6.98 -14.69
C LEU A 115 -8.35 -7.08 -13.62
N LEU A 116 -8.74 -7.29 -12.35
CA LEU A 116 -7.80 -7.65 -11.29
C LEU A 116 -7.41 -9.13 -11.46
N LYS A 117 -6.11 -9.40 -11.51
CA LYS A 117 -5.54 -10.74 -11.71
C LYS A 117 -4.56 -11.09 -10.61
N LYS A 118 -4.41 -12.37 -10.34
CA LYS A 118 -3.40 -12.89 -9.43
C LYS A 118 -1.99 -12.51 -9.87
N ALA A 119 -1.08 -12.38 -8.90
CA ALA A 119 0.34 -12.20 -9.17
C ALA A 119 0.94 -13.37 -9.97
N VAL A 120 2.12 -13.13 -10.55
CA VAL A 120 2.93 -14.20 -11.16
C VAL A 120 3.48 -15.14 -10.09
N ASP A 121 3.90 -14.58 -8.94
CA ASP A 121 4.33 -15.36 -7.78
C ASP A 121 3.12 -15.80 -6.95
N PRO A 122 2.69 -17.10 -7.00
CA PRO A 122 1.51 -17.54 -6.28
C PRO A 122 1.70 -17.56 -4.76
N SER A 123 2.97 -17.59 -4.30
CA SER A 123 3.29 -17.58 -2.86
C SER A 123 3.13 -16.19 -2.24
N LYS A 124 3.05 -15.15 -3.05
CA LYS A 124 2.94 -13.74 -2.64
C LYS A 124 1.67 -13.07 -3.12
N ASP A 125 0.77 -13.79 -3.79
CA ASP A 125 -0.47 -13.22 -4.32
C ASP A 125 -1.29 -12.49 -3.25
N GLN A 126 -1.62 -11.23 -3.53
CA GLN A 126 -2.39 -10.34 -2.67
C GLN A 126 -3.68 -9.87 -3.33
N SER A 127 -4.08 -10.46 -4.45
CA SER A 127 -5.30 -10.06 -5.16
C SER A 127 -6.56 -10.17 -4.29
N TYR A 128 -6.57 -11.08 -3.32
CA TYR A 128 -7.70 -11.33 -2.42
C TYR A 128 -8.06 -10.14 -1.51
N VAL A 129 -7.08 -9.29 -1.13
CA VAL A 129 -7.36 -8.08 -0.32
C VAL A 129 -7.76 -6.87 -1.17
N LEU A 130 -7.79 -7.03 -2.50
CA LEU A 130 -8.05 -5.98 -3.49
C LEU A 130 -9.39 -6.15 -4.21
N TYR A 131 -10.17 -7.18 -3.89
CA TYR A 131 -11.39 -7.53 -4.62
C TYR A 131 -12.46 -6.42 -4.65
N ALA A 132 -12.39 -5.47 -3.70
CA ALA A 132 -13.35 -4.39 -3.58
C ALA A 132 -13.03 -3.19 -4.49
N MET A 133 -11.93 -3.23 -5.26
CA MET A 133 -11.55 -2.14 -6.16
C MET A 133 -12.56 -1.97 -7.29
N THR A 134 -12.93 -0.72 -7.53
CA THR A 134 -13.81 -0.30 -8.62
C THR A 134 -13.06 -0.22 -9.95
N GLN A 135 -13.76 -0.07 -11.07
CA GLN A 135 -13.15 0.11 -12.40
C GLN A 135 -12.32 1.40 -12.48
N ASP A 136 -12.78 2.49 -11.82
CA ASP A 136 -12.04 3.75 -11.76
C ASP A 136 -10.72 3.58 -10.98
N GLU A 137 -10.77 2.95 -9.82
CA GLU A 137 -9.57 2.68 -9.01
C GLU A 137 -8.58 1.77 -9.75
N LEU A 138 -9.07 0.72 -10.44
CA LEU A 138 -8.21 -0.16 -11.24
C LEU A 138 -7.57 0.59 -12.41
N ALA A 139 -8.31 1.50 -13.07
CA ALA A 139 -7.80 2.29 -14.18
C ALA A 139 -6.63 3.21 -13.76
N HIS A 140 -6.63 3.69 -12.52
CA HIS A 140 -5.66 4.65 -12.00
C HIS A 140 -4.68 4.03 -11.00
N THR A 141 -4.54 2.71 -10.99
CA THR A 141 -3.62 1.99 -10.08
C THR A 141 -2.59 1.19 -10.86
N LEU A 142 -1.36 1.19 -10.35
CA LEU A 142 -0.26 0.38 -10.87
C LEU A 142 0.23 -0.57 -9.78
N PHE A 143 0.45 -1.84 -10.16
CA PHE A 143 1.08 -2.87 -9.32
C PHE A 143 2.40 -3.34 -9.96
N PRO A 144 3.49 -2.58 -9.80
CA PRO A 144 4.76 -2.90 -10.48
C PRO A 144 5.32 -4.27 -10.11
N LEU A 145 5.03 -4.74 -8.90
CA LEU A 145 5.56 -6.04 -8.41
C LEU A 145 4.71 -7.24 -8.83
N GLY A 146 3.54 -7.03 -9.39
CA GLY A 146 2.63 -8.13 -9.74
C GLY A 146 3.15 -9.08 -10.83
N GLY A 147 4.07 -8.61 -11.67
CA GLY A 147 4.73 -9.39 -12.71
C GLY A 147 6.07 -10.01 -12.29
N MET A 148 6.47 -9.88 -11.02
CA MET A 148 7.79 -10.28 -10.51
C MET A 148 7.66 -11.32 -9.39
N CYS A 149 8.66 -12.17 -9.26
CA CYS A 149 8.84 -12.99 -8.06
C CYS A 149 9.52 -12.19 -6.94
N LYS A 150 9.31 -12.56 -5.68
CA LYS A 150 9.92 -11.85 -4.52
C LYS A 150 11.45 -11.80 -4.60
N THR A 151 12.08 -12.86 -5.10
CA THR A 151 13.54 -12.92 -5.33
C THR A 151 14.04 -11.89 -6.34
N GLU A 152 13.27 -11.69 -7.41
CA GLU A 152 13.57 -10.68 -8.44
C GLU A 152 13.40 -9.26 -7.89
N THR A 153 12.35 -9.01 -7.11
CA THR A 153 12.13 -7.72 -6.43
C THR A 153 13.32 -7.36 -5.53
N ARG A 154 13.81 -8.33 -4.74
CA ARG A 154 15.00 -8.13 -3.89
C ARG A 154 16.25 -7.83 -4.70
N ARG A 155 16.49 -8.57 -5.79
CA ARG A 155 17.62 -8.31 -6.69
C ARG A 155 17.60 -6.89 -7.26
N VAL A 156 16.44 -6.42 -7.72
CA VAL A 156 16.28 -5.04 -8.24
C VAL A 156 16.54 -4.00 -7.16
N ALA A 157 16.10 -4.25 -5.92
CA ALA A 157 16.35 -3.35 -4.80
C ALA A 157 17.84 -3.28 -4.43
N ASP A 158 18.53 -4.41 -4.43
CA ASP A 158 19.96 -4.54 -4.18
C ASP A 158 20.79 -3.85 -5.28
N GLU A 159 20.51 -4.13 -6.55
CA GLU A 159 21.12 -3.47 -7.70
C GLU A 159 20.91 -1.94 -7.68
N GLY A 160 19.75 -1.49 -7.18
CA GLY A 160 19.46 -0.07 -6.93
C GLY A 160 20.17 0.50 -5.69
N GLY A 161 20.85 -0.36 -4.92
CA GLY A 161 21.55 -0.01 -3.68
C GLY A 161 20.60 0.53 -2.61
N LEU A 162 19.36 0.03 -2.55
CA LEU A 162 18.37 0.46 -1.56
C LEU A 162 18.70 -0.17 -0.20
N ILE A 163 18.65 0.65 0.86
CA ILE A 163 19.01 0.24 2.24
C ILE A 163 18.12 -0.84 2.82
N ASN A 164 16.93 -1.04 2.25
CA ASN A 164 15.93 -1.99 2.70
C ASN A 164 15.81 -3.24 1.80
N ALA A 165 16.78 -3.48 0.91
CA ALA A 165 16.78 -4.64 0.01
C ALA A 165 16.70 -5.98 0.76
N ASP A 166 17.35 -6.08 1.93
CA ASP A 166 17.40 -7.28 2.78
C ASP A 166 16.27 -7.38 3.82
N LYS A 167 15.41 -6.37 3.94
CA LYS A 167 14.28 -6.46 4.87
C LYS A 167 13.33 -7.61 4.48
N PRO A 168 12.81 -8.38 5.46
CA PRO A 168 11.96 -9.55 5.21
C PRO A 168 10.62 -9.22 4.51
#